data_0963baa01af3aa16dc10a9cd321a85b8
#
_entry.id   0963baa01af3aa16dc10a9cd321a85b8
#
_cell.length_a   1.000
_cell.length_b   1.000
_cell.length_c   1.000
_cell.angle_alpha   90.00
_cell.angle_beta   90.00
_cell.angle_gamma   90.00
#
_symmetry.space_group_name_H-M   'P 1'
#
loop_
_entity.id
_entity.type
_entity.pdbx_description
1 polymer ?
#
loop_
_entity_poly.entity_id
_entity_poly.type
_entity_poly.pdbx_seq_one_letter_code
_entity_poly.pdbx_strand_id
1 'polypeptide(L)'
;MANFLTSSIGKKFIQSISGAFLIIFRLLHATVNFFSVIDSFTGKFGAAAADDKLFSAGDGLFKLGCDFMSTPVITIMVPILALGFLVHICYGIYLTWTNIKARGGVKRYEVPSKAAADSWSAQNMLVLGIVILGVLVFHLTHFWAKMQLPEFLGAEAENNPYILLVATFKHWWVLAIYLIWFAAIWLHLCHGFWSMFQTVGWNNKIWLKRLRIIGVVVASIIVLMFVAVAVNSFIEAWWWHPELVAAL
;
A
#
# COMPACT_ATOMS: atom_id res chain seq x y z
N MET A 1 -3.89 -32.27 21.66
CA MET A 1 -3.78 -32.07 20.20
C MET A 1 -3.13 -30.71 19.96
N ALA A 2 -2.02 -30.65 19.20
CA ALA A 2 -1.41 -29.37 18.86
C ALA A 2 -2.39 -28.61 17.94
N ASN A 3 -2.80 -27.41 18.36
CA ASN A 3 -3.70 -26.60 17.59
C ASN A 3 -2.97 -26.13 16.34
N PHE A 4 -3.54 -26.32 15.13
CA PHE A 4 -2.93 -25.93 13.85
C PHE A 4 -2.42 -24.47 13.89
N LEU A 5 -3.22 -23.55 14.42
CA LEU A 5 -2.89 -22.13 14.47
C LEU A 5 -1.66 -21.79 15.32
N THR A 6 -1.31 -22.64 16.30
CA THR A 6 -0.13 -22.45 17.15
C THR A 6 1.12 -23.13 16.58
N SER A 7 0.97 -23.97 15.56
CA SER A 7 2.08 -24.62 14.86
C SER A 7 2.91 -23.63 14.04
N SER A 8 4.17 -23.98 13.72
CA SER A 8 5.03 -23.14 12.88
C SER A 8 4.46 -22.94 11.47
N ILE A 9 3.77 -23.93 10.93
CA ILE A 9 3.09 -23.87 9.62
C ILE A 9 1.86 -22.95 9.72
N GLY A 10 1.03 -23.14 10.74
CA GLY A 10 -0.16 -22.32 10.93
C GLY A 10 0.14 -20.83 11.08
N LYS A 11 1.22 -20.48 11.80
CA LYS A 11 1.66 -19.07 11.92
C LYS A 11 2.08 -18.47 10.59
N LYS A 12 2.83 -19.23 9.76
CA LYS A 12 3.18 -18.78 8.40
C LYS A 12 1.96 -18.66 7.50
N PHE A 13 0.97 -19.54 7.68
CA PHE A 13 -0.29 -19.51 6.94
C PHE A 13 -1.10 -18.23 7.26
N ILE A 14 -1.21 -17.85 8.54
CA ILE A 14 -1.85 -16.58 8.94
C ILE A 14 -1.12 -15.39 8.30
N GLN A 15 0.22 -15.38 8.34
CA GLN A 15 1.03 -14.35 7.70
C GLN A 15 0.77 -14.26 6.19
N SER A 16 0.61 -15.40 5.53
CA SER A 16 0.35 -15.46 4.08
C SER A 16 -1.05 -14.96 3.72
N ILE A 17 -2.08 -15.34 4.47
CA ILE A 17 -3.46 -14.90 4.24
C ILE A 17 -3.59 -13.40 4.50
N SER A 18 -3.04 -12.90 5.60
CA SER A 18 -3.06 -11.46 5.88
C SER A 18 -2.31 -10.67 4.80
N GLY A 19 -1.17 -11.18 4.31
CA GLY A 19 -0.45 -10.59 3.19
C GLY A 19 -1.26 -10.57 1.89
N ALA A 20 -1.94 -11.67 1.54
CA ALA A 20 -2.82 -11.74 0.38
C ALA A 20 -3.97 -10.72 0.46
N PHE A 21 -4.62 -10.62 1.62
CA PHE A 21 -5.66 -9.63 1.87
C PHE A 21 -5.16 -8.20 1.66
N LEU A 22 -3.97 -7.87 2.17
CA LEU A 22 -3.37 -6.55 1.99
C LEU A 22 -2.95 -6.27 0.53
N ILE A 23 -2.60 -7.28 -0.27
CA ILE A 23 -2.32 -7.11 -1.71
C ILE A 23 -3.60 -6.75 -2.45
N ILE A 24 -4.72 -7.44 -2.17
CA ILE A 24 -6.03 -7.16 -2.79
C ILE A 24 -6.46 -5.73 -2.45
N PHE A 25 -6.40 -5.34 -1.18
CA PHE A 25 -6.68 -3.96 -0.77
C PHE A 25 -5.80 -2.96 -1.51
N ARG A 26 -4.50 -3.23 -1.60
CA ARG A 26 -3.54 -2.33 -2.24
C ARG A 26 -3.81 -2.14 -3.73
N LEU A 27 -4.25 -3.21 -4.42
CA LEU A 27 -4.67 -3.13 -5.81
C LEU A 27 -5.91 -2.25 -5.97
N LEU A 28 -6.94 -2.46 -5.15
CA LEU A 28 -8.14 -1.62 -5.14
C LEU A 28 -7.78 -0.15 -4.86
N HIS A 29 -6.99 0.10 -3.82
CA HIS A 29 -6.56 1.44 -3.43
C HIS A 29 -5.75 2.13 -4.54
N ALA A 30 -4.83 1.43 -5.19
CA ALA A 30 -4.08 1.95 -6.32
C ALA A 30 -5.00 2.28 -7.51
N THR A 31 -5.96 1.42 -7.82
CA THR A 31 -6.90 1.61 -8.94
C THR A 31 -7.77 2.85 -8.74
N VAL A 32 -8.38 3.00 -7.56
CA VAL A 32 -9.22 4.17 -7.26
C VAL A 32 -8.40 5.47 -7.34
N ASN A 33 -7.20 5.48 -6.75
CA ASN A 33 -6.34 6.66 -6.82
C ASN A 33 -5.84 6.94 -8.25
N PHE A 34 -5.57 5.91 -9.06
CA PHE A 34 -5.12 6.06 -10.44
C PHE A 34 -6.20 6.69 -11.34
N PHE A 35 -7.46 6.60 -10.99
CA PHE A 35 -8.52 7.32 -11.68
C PHE A 35 -8.30 8.84 -11.67
N SER A 36 -7.65 9.39 -10.62
CA SER A 36 -7.28 10.81 -10.60
C SER A 36 -6.34 11.18 -11.75
N VAL A 37 -5.41 10.30 -12.12
CA VAL A 37 -4.51 10.51 -13.26
C VAL A 37 -5.28 10.48 -14.58
N ILE A 38 -6.20 9.53 -14.74
CA ILE A 38 -7.03 9.43 -15.96
C ILE A 38 -7.89 10.71 -16.13
N ASP A 39 -8.50 11.16 -15.05
CA ASP A 39 -9.34 12.32 -15.08
C ASP A 39 -8.53 13.60 -15.34
N SER A 40 -7.32 13.71 -14.82
CA SER A 40 -6.38 14.79 -15.11
C SER A 40 -6.11 14.88 -16.62
N PHE A 41 -5.70 13.77 -17.25
CA PHE A 41 -5.41 13.73 -18.69
C PHE A 41 -6.66 13.93 -19.58
N THR A 42 -7.84 13.62 -19.11
CA THR A 42 -9.09 13.82 -19.85
C THR A 42 -9.71 15.20 -19.65
N GLY A 43 -9.05 16.10 -18.89
CA GLY A 43 -9.49 17.47 -18.63
C GLY A 43 -10.72 17.56 -17.71
N LYS A 44 -11.10 16.46 -17.05
CA LYS A 44 -12.27 16.45 -16.15
C LYS A 44 -12.00 17.13 -14.81
N PHE A 45 -10.74 17.33 -14.44
CA PHE A 45 -10.34 18.05 -13.23
C PHE A 45 -10.20 19.56 -13.42
N GLY A 46 -9.74 20.05 -14.56
CA GLY A 46 -9.39 21.45 -14.75
C GLY A 46 -10.54 22.42 -14.60
N ALA A 47 -11.74 22.07 -15.09
CA ALA A 47 -12.94 22.91 -14.99
C ALA A 47 -13.60 22.84 -13.60
N ALA A 48 -13.37 21.77 -12.86
CA ALA A 48 -14.03 21.50 -11.60
C ALA A 48 -13.22 21.96 -10.38
N ALA A 49 -11.92 22.19 -10.54
CA ALA A 49 -11.06 22.70 -9.46
C ALA A 49 -11.33 24.16 -9.10
N ALA A 50 -11.92 24.92 -10.02
CA ALA A 50 -12.27 26.31 -9.80
C ALA A 50 -13.62 26.53 -9.06
N ASP A 51 -14.41 25.49 -8.88
CA ASP A 51 -15.69 25.54 -8.17
C ASP A 51 -15.64 24.62 -6.96
N ASP A 52 -15.98 25.11 -5.77
CA ASP A 52 -16.10 24.35 -4.49
C ASP A 52 -17.02 23.12 -4.62
N LYS A 53 -17.65 22.95 -5.76
CA LYS A 53 -18.55 21.85 -6.13
C LYS A 53 -17.88 20.75 -6.95
N LEU A 54 -16.56 20.63 -6.88
CA LEU A 54 -15.76 19.66 -7.66
C LEU A 54 -16.35 18.24 -7.68
N PHE A 55 -16.88 17.81 -6.54
CA PHE A 55 -17.54 16.52 -6.41
C PHE A 55 -19.04 16.54 -6.75
N SER A 56 -19.66 17.70 -6.86
CA SER A 56 -21.09 17.82 -7.23
C SER A 56 -21.34 17.90 -8.75
N ALA A 57 -20.34 18.31 -9.53
CA ALA A 57 -20.44 18.41 -10.99
C ALA A 57 -19.96 17.15 -11.75
N GLY A 58 -19.72 16.05 -11.06
CA GLY A 58 -18.79 15.06 -11.38
C GLY A 58 -19.16 13.94 -12.35
N ASP A 59 -18.56 13.96 -13.52
CA ASP A 59 -18.52 12.84 -14.46
C ASP A 59 -17.15 12.10 -14.47
N GLY A 60 -16.29 12.34 -13.48
CA GLY A 60 -14.95 11.75 -13.39
C GLY A 60 -14.94 10.34 -12.78
N LEU A 61 -13.99 9.51 -13.24
CA LEU A 61 -13.76 8.16 -12.68
C LEU A 61 -13.29 8.23 -11.23
N PHE A 62 -12.51 9.26 -10.87
CA PHE A 62 -12.02 9.43 -9.50
C PHE A 62 -13.17 9.71 -8.53
N LYS A 63 -14.13 10.56 -8.93
CA LYS A 63 -15.34 10.77 -8.14
C LYS A 63 -16.12 9.47 -7.94
N LEU A 64 -16.35 8.72 -9.02
CA LEU A 64 -17.01 7.41 -8.92
C LEU A 64 -16.28 6.47 -7.94
N GLY A 65 -14.94 6.47 -7.98
CA GLY A 65 -14.11 5.72 -7.03
C GLY A 65 -14.26 6.21 -5.59
N CYS A 66 -14.32 7.52 -5.35
CA CYS A 66 -14.52 8.10 -4.03
C CYS A 66 -15.93 7.80 -3.49
N ASP A 67 -16.96 7.92 -4.33
CA ASP A 67 -18.33 7.57 -3.96
C ASP A 67 -18.44 6.09 -3.57
N PHE A 68 -17.76 5.20 -4.30
CA PHE A 68 -17.66 3.79 -3.94
C PHE A 68 -16.96 3.60 -2.58
N MET A 69 -15.86 4.32 -2.34
CA MET A 69 -15.10 4.26 -1.07
C MET A 69 -15.88 4.82 0.13
N SER A 70 -16.89 5.67 -0.10
CA SER A 70 -17.77 6.23 0.94
C SER A 70 -18.99 5.35 1.25
N THR A 71 -19.12 4.20 0.60
CA THR A 71 -20.24 3.28 0.86
C THR A 71 -20.14 2.63 2.25
N PRO A 72 -21.28 2.31 2.91
CA PRO A 72 -21.28 1.64 4.22
C PRO A 72 -20.49 0.34 4.26
N VAL A 73 -20.44 -0.39 3.13
CA VAL A 73 -19.65 -1.63 2.99
C VAL A 73 -18.16 -1.34 3.20
N ILE A 74 -17.64 -0.29 2.58
CA ILE A 74 -16.23 0.11 2.73
C ILE A 74 -15.97 0.65 4.13
N THR A 75 -16.89 1.41 4.72
CA THR A 75 -16.76 1.90 6.10
C THR A 75 -16.60 0.74 7.10
N ILE A 76 -17.35 -0.35 6.91
CA ILE A 76 -17.18 -1.58 7.72
C ILE A 76 -15.84 -2.28 7.40
N MET A 77 -15.37 -2.21 6.16
CA MET A 77 -14.09 -2.81 5.77
C MET A 77 -12.86 -2.10 6.36
N VAL A 78 -12.96 -0.82 6.75
CA VAL A 78 -11.83 -0.06 7.32
C VAL A 78 -11.29 -0.68 8.62
N PRO A 79 -12.10 -0.99 9.65
CA PRO A 79 -11.59 -1.67 10.84
C PRO A 79 -11.09 -3.10 10.56
N ILE A 80 -11.68 -3.81 9.61
CA ILE A 80 -11.20 -5.13 9.18
C ILE A 80 -9.82 -5.00 8.53
N LEU A 81 -9.62 -3.97 7.71
CA LEU A 81 -8.33 -3.66 7.11
C LEU A 81 -7.28 -3.31 8.18
N ALA A 82 -7.63 -2.49 9.16
CA ALA A 82 -6.75 -2.17 10.29
C ALA A 82 -6.33 -3.43 11.05
N LEU A 83 -7.27 -4.33 11.33
CA LEU A 83 -6.99 -5.64 11.93
C LEU A 83 -6.07 -6.48 11.04
N GLY A 84 -6.29 -6.51 9.74
CA GLY A 84 -5.43 -7.19 8.77
C GLY A 84 -3.98 -6.68 8.81
N PHE A 85 -3.78 -5.36 8.86
CA PHE A 85 -2.46 -4.75 9.07
C PHE A 85 -1.82 -5.17 10.39
N LEU A 86 -2.56 -5.07 11.50
CA LEU A 86 -2.06 -5.45 12.82
C LEU A 86 -1.64 -6.93 12.87
N VAL A 87 -2.46 -7.84 12.36
CA VAL A 87 -2.14 -9.26 12.28
C VAL A 87 -0.88 -9.47 11.45
N HIS A 88 -0.80 -8.86 10.25
CA HIS A 88 0.35 -9.00 9.37
C HIS A 88 1.66 -8.50 10.02
N ILE A 89 1.63 -7.35 10.65
CA ILE A 89 2.78 -6.73 11.31
C ILE A 89 3.21 -7.58 12.52
N CYS A 90 2.28 -7.93 13.41
CA CYS A 90 2.58 -8.69 14.62
C CYS A 90 3.17 -10.08 14.29
N TYR A 91 2.57 -10.80 13.33
CA TYR A 91 3.10 -12.09 12.91
C TYR A 91 4.43 -11.95 12.16
N GLY A 92 4.64 -10.90 11.36
CA GLY A 92 5.90 -10.61 10.70
C GLY A 92 7.04 -10.41 11.69
N ILE A 93 6.82 -9.59 12.71
CA ILE A 93 7.78 -9.36 13.80
C ILE A 93 8.04 -10.66 14.59
N TYR A 94 6.97 -11.37 14.98
CA TYR A 94 7.06 -12.61 15.72
C TYR A 94 7.85 -13.68 14.98
N LEU A 95 7.56 -13.91 13.70
CA LEU A 95 8.27 -14.90 12.87
C LEU A 95 9.74 -14.50 12.67
N THR A 96 10.02 -13.22 12.49
CA THR A 96 11.40 -12.73 12.37
C THR A 96 12.16 -12.95 13.66
N TRP A 97 11.56 -12.61 14.81
CA TRP A 97 12.18 -12.81 16.12
C TRP A 97 12.46 -14.28 16.41
N THR A 98 11.50 -15.16 16.14
CA THR A 98 11.68 -16.61 16.30
C THR A 98 12.79 -17.17 15.40
N ASN A 99 12.89 -16.68 14.16
CA ASN A 99 13.95 -17.07 13.24
C ASN A 99 15.34 -16.58 13.70
N ILE A 100 15.44 -15.35 14.23
CA ILE A 100 16.69 -14.80 14.81
C ILE A 100 17.12 -15.65 16.00
N LYS A 101 16.18 -15.97 16.91
CA LYS A 101 16.46 -16.83 18.07
C LYS A 101 16.92 -18.22 17.66
N ALA A 102 16.29 -18.85 16.67
CA ALA A 102 16.65 -20.17 16.16
C ALA A 102 18.04 -20.21 15.51
N ARG A 103 18.52 -19.09 14.97
CA ARG A 103 19.87 -18.94 14.38
C ARG A 103 20.97 -18.70 15.43
N GLY A 104 20.63 -18.48 16.68
CA GLY A 104 21.59 -18.09 17.72
C GLY A 104 21.99 -16.61 17.70
N GLY A 105 21.23 -15.74 17.01
CA GLY A 105 21.45 -14.30 17.00
C GLY A 105 21.27 -13.60 15.65
N VAL A 106 21.69 -12.34 15.60
CA VAL A 106 21.54 -11.45 14.42
C VAL A 106 22.53 -11.82 13.31
N LYS A 107 23.64 -12.49 13.63
CA LYS A 107 24.64 -12.91 12.63
C LYS A 107 23.98 -13.79 11.56
N ARG A 108 24.30 -13.51 10.30
CA ARG A 108 23.89 -14.36 9.17
C ARG A 108 24.69 -15.68 9.22
N TYR A 109 24.15 -16.71 8.57
CA TYR A 109 24.87 -17.98 8.43
C TYR A 109 26.23 -17.74 7.75
N GLU A 110 27.27 -18.41 8.25
CA GLU A 110 28.64 -18.30 7.70
C GLU A 110 28.72 -18.80 6.25
N VAL A 111 27.89 -19.78 5.92
CA VAL A 111 27.79 -20.32 4.56
C VAL A 111 26.53 -19.73 3.90
N PRO A 112 26.69 -18.84 2.90
CA PRO A 112 25.55 -18.30 2.16
C PRO A 112 24.82 -19.42 1.43
N SER A 113 23.54 -19.58 1.71
CA SER A 113 22.70 -20.49 0.93
C SER A 113 22.46 -19.90 -0.46
N LYS A 114 22.73 -20.66 -1.52
CA LYS A 114 22.35 -20.32 -2.91
C LYS A 114 20.88 -20.65 -3.20
N ALA A 115 20.10 -20.94 -2.17
CA ALA A 115 18.68 -21.24 -2.34
C ALA A 115 17.94 -20.02 -2.93
N ALA A 116 16.98 -20.32 -3.77
CA ALA A 116 16.15 -19.30 -4.41
C ALA A 116 15.35 -18.41 -3.41
N ALA A 117 15.26 -18.83 -2.14
CA ALA A 117 14.68 -18.06 -1.03
C ALA A 117 15.62 -16.96 -0.50
N ASP A 118 16.86 -16.92 -0.91
CA ASP A 118 17.93 -16.07 -0.37
C ASP A 118 18.11 -14.77 -1.18
N SER A 119 16.99 -14.19 -1.69
CA SER A 119 17.04 -12.88 -2.32
C SER A 119 17.37 -11.79 -1.29
N TRP A 120 17.95 -10.69 -1.75
CA TRP A 120 18.20 -9.50 -0.91
C TRP A 120 16.95 -9.06 -0.15
N SER A 121 15.79 -9.05 -0.81
CA SER A 121 14.50 -8.71 -0.20
C SER A 121 14.15 -9.69 0.94
N ALA A 122 14.35 -11.00 0.75
CA ALA A 122 14.09 -12.01 1.79
C ALA A 122 14.93 -11.77 3.06
N GLN A 123 16.20 -11.43 2.86
CA GLN A 123 17.13 -11.17 3.95
C GLN A 123 16.86 -9.86 4.69
N ASN A 124 16.23 -8.88 4.03
CA ASN A 124 15.97 -7.54 4.56
C ASN A 124 14.47 -7.27 4.78
N MET A 125 13.62 -8.31 4.83
CA MET A 125 12.16 -8.15 4.99
C MET A 125 11.78 -7.37 6.24
N LEU A 126 12.50 -7.53 7.36
CA LEU A 126 12.24 -6.76 8.58
C LEU A 126 12.53 -5.27 8.36
N VAL A 127 13.66 -4.95 7.74
CA VAL A 127 14.03 -3.54 7.44
C VAL A 127 13.03 -2.91 6.50
N LEU A 128 12.66 -3.61 5.42
CA LEU A 128 11.62 -3.16 4.49
C LEU A 128 10.29 -2.96 5.22
N GLY A 129 9.91 -3.88 6.11
CA GLY A 129 8.70 -3.78 6.91
C GLY A 129 8.70 -2.56 7.85
N ILE A 130 9.83 -2.24 8.48
CA ILE A 130 9.97 -1.06 9.34
C ILE A 130 9.86 0.24 8.52
N VAL A 131 10.52 0.32 7.36
CA VAL A 131 10.41 1.47 6.45
C VAL A 131 8.96 1.64 5.99
N ILE A 132 8.31 0.54 5.58
CA ILE A 132 6.90 0.57 5.15
C ILE A 132 6.00 1.03 6.28
N LEU A 133 6.19 0.55 7.49
CA LEU A 133 5.40 0.94 8.67
C LEU A 133 5.59 2.42 9.01
N GLY A 134 6.82 2.92 9.01
CA GLY A 134 7.11 4.33 9.31
C GLY A 134 6.41 5.29 8.35
N VAL A 135 6.51 5.03 7.05
CA VAL A 135 5.83 5.87 6.05
C VAL A 135 4.33 5.58 5.99
N LEU A 136 3.86 4.38 6.37
CA LEU A 136 2.43 4.13 6.55
C LEU A 136 1.83 5.04 7.62
N VAL A 137 2.48 5.21 8.77
CA VAL A 137 2.04 6.16 9.80
C VAL A 137 1.98 7.57 9.24
N PHE A 138 3.02 8.01 8.51
CA PHE A 138 3.06 9.29 7.82
C PHE A 138 1.91 9.44 6.81
N HIS A 139 1.61 8.40 6.01
CA HIS A 139 0.49 8.36 5.09
C HIS A 139 -0.86 8.49 5.81
N LEU A 140 -1.04 7.79 6.92
CA LEU A 140 -2.27 7.88 7.71
C LEU A 140 -2.51 9.28 8.26
N THR A 141 -1.46 10.02 8.66
CA THR A 141 -1.61 11.40 9.13
C THR A 141 -2.00 12.38 8.01
N HIS A 142 -1.56 12.12 6.77
CA HIS A 142 -1.88 12.97 5.63
C HIS A 142 -3.28 12.76 5.08
N PHE A 143 -3.77 11.52 5.08
CA PHE A 143 -5.02 11.16 4.43
C PHE A 143 -6.08 10.66 5.40
N TRP A 144 -5.84 9.54 6.06
CA TRP A 144 -6.84 8.91 6.92
C TRP A 144 -7.28 9.81 8.09
N ALA A 145 -6.33 10.47 8.74
CA ALA A 145 -6.60 11.34 9.88
C ALA A 145 -7.37 12.62 9.48
N LYS A 146 -7.37 13.00 8.21
CA LYS A 146 -8.11 14.19 7.72
C LYS A 146 -9.46 13.83 7.10
N MET A 147 -9.62 12.62 6.59
CA MET A 147 -10.82 12.18 5.89
C MET A 147 -11.67 11.25 6.76
N GLN A 148 -11.14 10.08 7.09
CA GLN A 148 -11.91 9.00 7.72
C GLN A 148 -12.03 9.16 9.25
N LEU A 149 -10.97 9.60 9.92
CA LEU A 149 -11.00 9.75 11.38
C LEU A 149 -12.05 10.78 11.84
N PRO A 150 -12.18 11.98 11.21
CA PRO A 150 -13.25 12.92 11.57
C PRO A 150 -14.64 12.34 11.38
N GLU A 151 -14.89 11.59 10.29
CA GLU A 151 -16.18 10.91 10.08
C GLU A 151 -16.52 9.95 11.23
N PHE A 152 -15.55 9.15 11.70
CA PHE A 152 -15.75 8.26 12.86
C PHE A 152 -16.00 9.02 14.17
N LEU A 153 -15.49 10.24 14.31
CA LEU A 153 -15.66 11.08 15.50
C LEU A 153 -16.86 12.03 15.40
N GLY A 154 -17.60 12.03 14.29
CA GLY A 154 -18.72 12.94 14.05
C GLY A 154 -18.28 14.40 13.87
N ALA A 155 -17.02 14.64 13.44
CA ALA A 155 -16.48 15.95 13.14
C ALA A 155 -16.47 16.22 11.63
N GLU A 156 -16.26 17.48 11.26
CA GLU A 156 -16.11 17.83 9.84
C GLU A 156 -14.84 17.20 9.27
N ALA A 157 -14.98 16.47 8.16
CA ALA A 157 -13.91 15.84 7.42
C ALA A 157 -13.48 16.69 6.23
N GLU A 158 -12.24 16.52 5.76
CA GLU A 158 -11.82 17.05 4.45
C GLU A 158 -12.60 16.33 3.35
N ASN A 159 -13.48 17.06 2.68
CA ASN A 159 -14.45 16.48 1.76
C ASN A 159 -13.93 16.34 0.33
N ASN A 160 -12.73 16.86 0.02
CA ASN A 160 -12.17 16.83 -1.32
C ASN A 160 -10.84 16.04 -1.37
N PRO A 161 -10.89 14.72 -1.69
CA PRO A 161 -9.69 13.89 -1.77
C PRO A 161 -8.68 14.35 -2.83
N TYR A 162 -9.12 15.01 -3.88
CA TYR A 162 -8.22 15.52 -4.92
C TYR A 162 -7.39 16.71 -4.41
N ILE A 163 -8.05 17.70 -3.78
CA ILE A 163 -7.35 18.82 -3.15
C ILE A 163 -6.34 18.30 -2.13
N LEU A 164 -6.72 17.29 -1.36
CA LEU A 164 -5.83 16.68 -0.37
C LEU A 164 -4.61 15.99 -1.01
N LEU A 165 -4.78 15.34 -2.18
CA LEU A 165 -3.66 14.79 -2.95
C LEU A 165 -2.71 15.90 -3.42
N VAL A 166 -3.23 16.93 -4.06
CA VAL A 166 -2.44 18.08 -4.56
C VAL A 166 -1.74 18.80 -3.41
N ALA A 167 -2.45 19.09 -2.32
CA ALA A 167 -1.93 19.75 -1.11
C ALA A 167 -0.80 18.92 -0.47
N THR A 168 -0.92 17.60 -0.45
CA THR A 168 0.09 16.72 0.11
C THR A 168 1.33 16.67 -0.77
N PHE A 169 1.17 16.46 -2.06
CA PHE A 169 2.28 16.28 -2.99
C PHE A 169 2.88 17.59 -3.54
N LYS A 170 2.32 18.77 -3.25
CA LYS A 170 2.97 20.04 -3.61
C LYS A 170 4.37 20.19 -3.03
N HIS A 171 4.69 19.49 -1.96
CA HIS A 171 6.00 19.53 -1.33
C HIS A 171 6.91 18.43 -1.92
N TRP A 172 7.98 18.84 -2.62
CA TRP A 172 8.92 17.92 -3.27
C TRP A 172 9.53 16.88 -2.31
N TRP A 173 9.76 17.26 -1.04
CA TRP A 173 10.30 16.35 -0.04
C TRP A 173 9.30 15.26 0.38
N VAL A 174 7.99 15.57 0.37
CA VAL A 174 6.94 14.58 0.59
C VAL A 174 6.93 13.59 -0.56
N LEU A 175 6.95 14.09 -1.80
CA LEU A 175 7.05 13.23 -3.00
C LEU A 175 8.27 12.30 -2.91
N ALA A 176 9.43 12.83 -2.53
CA ALA A 176 10.66 12.02 -2.39
C ALA A 176 10.50 10.91 -1.33
N ILE A 177 9.91 11.19 -0.17
CA ILE A 177 9.62 10.20 0.86
C ILE A 177 8.70 9.11 0.32
N TYR A 178 7.63 9.48 -0.38
CA TYR A 178 6.70 8.50 -0.95
C TYR A 178 7.35 7.65 -2.05
N LEU A 179 8.22 8.21 -2.89
CA LEU A 179 8.94 7.43 -3.91
C LEU A 179 9.88 6.40 -3.26
N ILE A 180 10.58 6.74 -2.19
CA ILE A 180 11.38 5.79 -1.41
C ILE A 180 10.48 4.70 -0.82
N TRP A 181 9.32 5.08 -0.28
CA TRP A 181 8.33 4.14 0.23
C TRP A 181 7.83 3.16 -0.83
N PHE A 182 7.50 3.67 -2.01
CA PHE A 182 7.04 2.85 -3.13
C PHE A 182 8.11 1.85 -3.57
N ALA A 183 9.39 2.23 -3.56
CA ALA A 183 10.49 1.31 -3.81
C ALA A 183 10.56 0.20 -2.73
N ALA A 184 10.42 0.56 -1.45
CA ALA A 184 10.38 -0.42 -0.35
C ALA A 184 9.18 -1.36 -0.46
N ILE A 185 8.00 -0.84 -0.81
CA ILE A 185 6.79 -1.62 -1.08
C ILE A 185 7.01 -2.58 -2.25
N TRP A 186 7.61 -2.12 -3.35
CA TRP A 186 7.90 -2.96 -4.51
C TRP A 186 8.77 -4.17 -4.13
N LEU A 187 9.86 -3.92 -3.43
CA LEU A 187 10.76 -4.98 -2.95
C LEU A 187 10.05 -5.95 -2.00
N HIS A 188 9.21 -5.43 -1.10
CA HIS A 188 8.43 -6.22 -0.16
C HIS A 188 7.40 -7.10 -0.87
N LEU A 189 6.66 -6.53 -1.82
CA LEU A 189 5.65 -7.26 -2.61
C LEU A 189 6.28 -8.30 -3.53
N CYS A 190 7.40 -7.97 -4.21
CA CYS A 190 8.10 -8.92 -5.08
C CYS A 190 8.51 -10.20 -4.33
N HIS A 191 8.91 -10.08 -3.06
CA HIS A 191 9.19 -11.26 -2.24
C HIS A 191 7.92 -11.85 -1.64
N GLY A 192 7.07 -11.03 -1.05
CA GLY A 192 5.87 -11.47 -0.31
C GLY A 192 4.89 -12.25 -1.18
N PHE A 193 4.69 -11.83 -2.45
CA PHE A 193 3.73 -12.43 -3.36
C PHE A 193 3.99 -13.92 -3.59
N TRP A 194 5.18 -14.30 -4.06
CA TRP A 194 5.45 -15.72 -4.31
C TRP A 194 5.64 -16.53 -3.02
N SER A 195 6.10 -15.88 -1.95
CA SER A 195 6.33 -16.53 -0.65
C SER A 195 5.01 -17.01 -0.02
N MET A 196 3.90 -16.28 -0.20
CA MET A 196 2.59 -16.70 0.31
C MET A 196 2.12 -17.99 -0.36
N PHE A 197 2.34 -18.16 -1.67
CA PHE A 197 1.99 -19.39 -2.39
C PHE A 197 2.87 -20.58 -1.98
N GLN A 198 4.12 -20.33 -1.59
CA GLN A 198 4.98 -21.36 -1.04
C GLN A 198 4.41 -21.97 0.24
N THR A 199 3.82 -21.13 1.08
CA THR A 199 3.22 -21.57 2.36
C THR A 199 2.00 -22.47 2.15
N VAL A 200 1.23 -22.26 1.07
CA VAL A 200 0.06 -23.09 0.73
C VAL A 200 0.41 -24.29 -0.17
N GLY A 201 1.69 -24.53 -0.41
CA GLY A 201 2.15 -25.74 -1.11
C GLY A 201 2.32 -25.59 -2.64
N TRP A 202 2.12 -24.41 -3.21
CA TRP A 202 2.35 -24.15 -4.63
C TRP A 202 3.83 -23.85 -4.92
N ASN A 203 4.73 -24.72 -4.46
CA ASN A 203 6.17 -24.51 -4.51
C ASN A 203 6.92 -25.46 -5.44
N ASN A 204 6.22 -26.14 -6.37
CA ASN A 204 6.91 -26.95 -7.35
C ASN A 204 7.82 -26.12 -8.28
N LYS A 205 8.82 -26.74 -8.92
CA LYS A 205 9.85 -26.06 -9.71
C LYS A 205 9.28 -25.18 -10.84
N ILE A 206 8.14 -25.58 -11.44
CA ILE A 206 7.50 -24.88 -12.55
C ILE A 206 6.75 -23.63 -12.02
N TRP A 207 5.87 -23.85 -11.02
CA TRP A 207 5.04 -22.78 -10.48
C TRP A 207 5.84 -21.74 -9.71
N LEU A 208 6.86 -22.13 -8.97
CA LEU A 208 7.69 -21.17 -8.24
C LEU A 208 8.33 -20.12 -9.17
N LYS A 209 8.83 -20.54 -10.35
CA LYS A 209 9.38 -19.60 -11.35
C LYS A 209 8.30 -18.65 -11.89
N ARG A 210 7.13 -19.20 -12.24
CA ARG A 210 6.00 -18.40 -12.75
C ARG A 210 5.48 -17.41 -11.71
N LEU A 211 5.27 -17.83 -10.47
CA LEU A 211 4.77 -16.99 -9.39
C LEU A 211 5.73 -15.84 -9.05
N ARG A 212 7.03 -16.03 -9.20
CA ARG A 212 8.00 -14.95 -9.07
C ARG A 212 7.83 -13.89 -10.15
N ILE A 213 7.69 -14.31 -11.40
CA ILE A 213 7.46 -13.37 -12.52
C ILE A 213 6.12 -12.64 -12.33
N ILE A 214 5.05 -13.38 -12.04
CA ILE A 214 3.72 -12.79 -11.78
C ILE A 214 3.81 -11.80 -10.62
N GLY A 215 4.51 -12.14 -9.53
CA GLY A 215 4.69 -11.26 -8.37
C GLY A 215 5.40 -9.96 -8.72
N VAL A 216 6.46 -10.02 -9.54
CA VAL A 216 7.15 -8.81 -10.02
C VAL A 216 6.22 -7.97 -10.90
N VAL A 217 5.47 -8.59 -11.82
CA VAL A 217 4.52 -7.87 -12.69
C VAL A 217 3.43 -7.19 -11.87
N VAL A 218 2.76 -7.92 -10.96
CA VAL A 218 1.70 -7.38 -10.11
C VAL A 218 2.24 -6.26 -9.21
N ALA A 219 3.39 -6.46 -8.56
CA ALA A 219 4.01 -5.44 -7.73
C ALA A 219 4.36 -4.18 -8.54
N SER A 220 4.88 -4.37 -9.77
CA SER A 220 5.24 -3.24 -10.64
C SER A 220 4.01 -2.47 -11.11
N ILE A 221 2.92 -3.13 -11.49
CA ILE A 221 1.67 -2.46 -11.86
C ILE A 221 1.16 -1.60 -10.69
N ILE A 222 1.03 -2.19 -9.49
CA ILE A 222 0.52 -1.49 -8.31
C ILE A 222 1.40 -0.27 -7.99
N VAL A 223 2.72 -0.44 -7.98
CA VAL A 223 3.65 0.63 -7.60
C VAL A 223 3.70 1.72 -8.66
N LEU A 224 3.69 1.38 -9.95
CA LEU A 224 3.65 2.37 -11.02
C LEU A 224 2.37 3.20 -11.01
N MET A 225 1.23 2.62 -10.65
CA MET A 225 -0.01 3.38 -10.44
C MET A 225 0.15 4.40 -9.32
N PHE A 226 0.71 4.04 -8.18
CA PHE A 226 0.97 4.99 -7.08
C PHE A 226 1.99 6.07 -7.45
N VAL A 227 3.07 5.70 -8.14
CA VAL A 227 4.06 6.67 -8.64
C VAL A 227 3.40 7.67 -9.58
N ALA A 228 2.57 7.19 -10.51
CA ALA A 228 1.84 8.06 -11.42
C ALA A 228 0.92 9.03 -10.68
N VAL A 229 0.18 8.58 -9.65
CA VAL A 229 -0.68 9.45 -8.83
C VAL A 229 0.15 10.53 -8.12
N ALA A 230 1.22 10.15 -7.43
CA ALA A 230 2.03 11.09 -6.66
C ALA A 230 2.73 12.13 -7.55
N VAL A 231 3.29 11.68 -8.69
CA VAL A 231 3.96 12.56 -9.67
C VAL A 231 2.95 13.46 -10.37
N ASN A 232 1.79 12.92 -10.78
CA ASN A 232 0.74 13.72 -11.40
C ASN A 232 0.24 14.81 -10.43
N SER A 233 -0.03 14.48 -9.17
CA SER A 233 -0.48 15.47 -8.17
C SER A 233 0.58 16.55 -7.92
N PHE A 234 1.88 16.23 -8.02
CA PHE A 234 2.95 17.22 -7.96
C PHE A 234 2.96 18.12 -9.19
N ILE A 235 2.76 17.55 -10.40
CA ILE A 235 2.66 18.31 -11.65
C ILE A 235 1.46 19.24 -11.64
N GLU A 236 0.29 18.76 -11.19
CA GLU A 236 -0.92 19.55 -11.01
C GLU A 236 -0.65 20.78 -10.13
N ALA A 237 0.02 20.57 -8.99
CA ALA A 237 0.30 21.65 -8.04
C ALA A 237 1.17 22.77 -8.60
N TRP A 238 2.13 22.48 -9.51
CA TRP A 238 3.15 23.44 -9.90
C TRP A 238 3.03 23.96 -11.34
N TRP A 239 2.41 23.18 -12.24
CA TRP A 239 2.40 23.53 -13.67
C TRP A 239 1.00 23.65 -14.26
N TRP A 240 0.05 22.81 -13.83
CA TRP A 240 -1.26 22.81 -14.47
C TRP A 240 -2.28 23.64 -13.71
N HIS A 241 -2.28 23.57 -12.38
CA HIS A 241 -3.24 24.24 -11.51
C HIS A 241 -2.57 24.91 -10.30
N PRO A 242 -1.59 25.85 -10.52
CA PRO A 242 -0.90 26.52 -9.42
C PRO A 242 -1.84 27.36 -8.54
N GLU A 243 -3.01 27.78 -9.05
CA GLU A 243 -4.06 28.45 -8.31
C GLU A 243 -4.62 27.60 -7.17
N LEU A 244 -4.67 26.27 -7.31
CA LEU A 244 -5.08 25.36 -6.23
C LEU A 244 -4.13 25.42 -5.03
N VAL A 245 -2.83 25.63 -5.28
CA VAL A 245 -1.82 25.74 -4.24
C VAL A 245 -1.91 27.08 -3.52
N ALA A 246 -2.29 28.15 -4.23
CA ALA A 246 -2.44 29.47 -3.66
C ALA A 246 -3.67 29.56 -2.71
N ALA A 247 -4.67 28.69 -2.91
CA ALA A 247 -5.86 28.62 -2.08
C ALA A 247 -5.71 27.69 -0.84
N LEU A 248 -4.61 26.92 -0.76
CA LEU A 248 -4.26 25.97 0.31
C LEU A 248 -3.19 26.52 1.23
#